data_809e414ad18c43fef36bf2cc1f385fd8
#
_entry.id   809e414ad18c43fef36bf2cc1f385fd8
#
_cell.length_a   1.000
_cell.length_b   1.000
_cell.length_c   1.000
_cell.angle_alpha   90.00
_cell.angle_beta   90.00
_cell.angle_gamma   90.00
#
_symmetry.space_group_name_H-M   'P 1'
#
loop_
_entity.id
_entity.type
_entity.pdbx_description
1 polymer ?
#
loop_
_entity_poly.entity_id
_entity_poly.type
_entity_poly.pdbx_seq_one_letter_code
_entity_poly.pdbx_strand_id
1 'polypeptide(L)'
;MKCTPVVIQLSPHYSAKINKYPNPNLPEKFNSTLHWHKEIEIIYVIKGRLVISCPQNDVALNSKDIYLLNTEDIHAYTSISPDAQFISVNFLPSIIQSYTENPSVVPTFKLKNNKAVENIKNSLIVLNSLDRFDRPVDIPKIKSLLNKCAYYLVKYCYEPDLNYVKGSQSQEYNFANLAISYINENFKQRISLNDISSYVGLTPAHFSKIFRENTGITFSNYLKQVRLESAVNTLMTTNESVKSAALNNGFSNINAFTTACKEAYGKTPHEIKSAKII
;
A
#
# COMPACT_ATOMS: atom_id res chain seq x y z
N MET A 1 -0.03 -20.44 -2.88
CA MET A 1 -0.58 -19.23 -3.54
C MET A 1 0.52 -18.18 -3.52
N LYS A 2 0.85 -17.52 -4.65
CA LYS A 2 1.92 -16.51 -4.66
C LYS A 2 1.35 -15.21 -4.09
N CYS A 3 1.91 -14.72 -2.99
CA CYS A 3 1.59 -13.44 -2.39
C CYS A 3 2.73 -12.45 -2.65
N THR A 4 2.42 -11.23 -3.04
CA THR A 4 3.43 -10.21 -3.33
C THR A 4 3.34 -9.06 -2.32
N PRO A 5 4.45 -8.56 -1.77
CA PRO A 5 4.44 -7.32 -1.01
C PRO A 5 4.15 -6.15 -1.96
N VAL A 6 3.33 -5.24 -1.51
CA VAL A 6 3.03 -3.99 -2.22
C VAL A 6 3.59 -2.82 -1.44
N VAL A 7 4.35 -1.98 -2.12
CA VAL A 7 4.81 -0.70 -1.55
C VAL A 7 3.75 0.34 -1.79
N ILE A 8 3.15 0.82 -0.71
CA ILE A 8 2.14 1.87 -0.78
C ILE A 8 2.83 3.23 -0.75
N GLN A 9 2.75 3.96 -1.86
CA GLN A 9 3.26 5.32 -1.90
C GLN A 9 2.27 6.26 -1.23
N LEU A 10 2.68 6.78 -0.07
CA LEU A 10 1.87 7.70 0.72
C LEU A 10 2.00 9.13 0.19
N SER A 11 0.95 9.92 0.35
CA SER A 11 1.03 11.35 0.09
C SER A 11 2.04 12.01 1.04
N PRO A 12 2.96 12.84 0.54
CA PRO A 12 3.90 13.58 1.37
C PRO A 12 3.19 14.63 2.25
N HIS A 13 1.97 15.00 1.90
CA HIS A 13 1.22 16.04 2.60
C HIS A 13 0.52 15.54 3.87
N TYR A 14 0.14 14.24 3.93
CA TYR A 14 -0.66 13.70 5.05
C TYR A 14 -0.32 12.25 5.42
N SER A 15 0.80 11.71 4.92
CA SER A 15 1.36 10.39 5.28
C SER A 15 0.34 9.23 5.22
N ALA A 16 -0.58 9.28 4.27
CA ALA A 16 -1.54 8.25 3.97
C ALA A 16 -1.76 8.14 2.46
N LYS A 17 -2.32 7.01 2.01
CA LYS A 17 -2.82 6.86 0.64
C LYS A 17 -4.33 6.72 0.69
N ILE A 18 -5.03 7.46 -0.17
CA ILE A 18 -6.48 7.40 -0.32
C ILE A 18 -6.76 6.92 -1.74
N ASN A 19 -7.47 5.81 -1.88
CA ASN A 19 -7.87 5.26 -3.15
C ASN A 19 -9.39 5.27 -3.25
N LYS A 20 -9.92 5.68 -4.38
CA LYS A 20 -11.32 5.54 -4.76
C LYS A 20 -11.45 4.50 -5.87
N TYR A 21 -12.50 3.72 -5.81
CA TYR A 21 -12.88 2.81 -6.88
C TYR A 21 -14.34 3.09 -7.30
N PRO A 22 -14.70 3.10 -8.61
CA PRO A 22 -13.79 2.90 -9.73
C PRO A 22 -12.78 4.02 -9.84
N ASN A 23 -11.56 3.63 -10.18
CA ASN A 23 -10.50 4.59 -10.49
C ASN A 23 -10.38 4.63 -12.02
N PRO A 24 -10.55 5.79 -12.67
CA PRO A 24 -10.47 5.90 -14.14
C PRO A 24 -9.10 5.47 -14.70
N ASN A 25 -8.08 5.38 -13.84
CA ASN A 25 -6.74 4.94 -14.21
C ASN A 25 -6.50 3.43 -14.00
N LEU A 26 -7.48 2.69 -13.45
CA LEU A 26 -7.42 1.24 -13.29
C LEU A 26 -8.37 0.55 -14.29
N PRO A 27 -8.07 -0.68 -14.73
CA PRO A 27 -8.97 -1.42 -15.62
C PRO A 27 -10.33 -1.66 -14.96
N GLU A 28 -11.40 -1.71 -15.78
CA GLU A 28 -12.79 -1.91 -15.33
C GLU A 28 -13.00 -3.15 -14.45
N LYS A 29 -12.15 -4.16 -14.58
CA LYS A 29 -12.11 -5.31 -13.69
C LYS A 29 -10.90 -5.20 -12.77
N PHE A 30 -11.13 -4.66 -11.59
CA PHE A 30 -10.12 -4.60 -10.56
C PHE A 30 -10.05 -5.95 -9.83
N ASN A 31 -9.08 -6.78 -10.21
CA ASN A 31 -8.64 -7.92 -9.42
C ASN A 31 -7.21 -7.64 -8.97
N SER A 32 -7.01 -7.35 -7.70
CA SER A 32 -5.65 -7.32 -7.19
C SER A 32 -5.15 -8.76 -7.02
N THR A 33 -3.86 -8.98 -7.26
CA THR A 33 -3.21 -10.22 -6.84
C THR A 33 -3.10 -10.25 -5.32
N LEU A 34 -3.01 -11.43 -4.72
CA LEU A 34 -2.70 -11.55 -3.29
C LEU A 34 -1.42 -10.80 -2.95
N HIS A 35 -1.53 -9.87 -2.01
CA HIS A 35 -0.46 -8.99 -1.57
C HIS A 35 -0.59 -8.68 -0.08
N TRP A 36 0.42 -8.03 0.46
CA TRP A 36 0.43 -7.46 1.79
C TRP A 36 1.25 -6.16 1.79
N HIS A 37 1.03 -5.32 2.78
CA HIS A 37 1.75 -4.08 2.99
C HIS A 37 1.85 -3.75 4.48
N LYS A 38 2.72 -2.80 4.84
CA LYS A 38 2.95 -2.41 6.23
C LYS A 38 1.88 -1.48 6.80
N GLU A 39 1.15 -0.83 5.94
CA GLU A 39 0.10 0.10 6.31
C GLU A 39 -1.11 -0.65 6.87
N ILE A 40 -1.81 0.00 7.79
CA ILE A 40 -3.16 -0.38 8.18
C ILE A 40 -4.10 0.15 7.11
N GLU A 41 -5.00 -0.68 6.60
CA GLU A 41 -5.94 -0.25 5.57
C GLU A 41 -7.38 -0.35 6.06
N ILE A 42 -8.14 0.74 5.86
CA ILE A 42 -9.58 0.76 6.09
C ILE A 42 -10.29 0.87 4.76
N ILE A 43 -11.24 -0.04 4.53
CA ILE A 43 -12.02 -0.13 3.30
C ILE A 43 -13.48 0.12 3.64
N TYR A 44 -14.13 1.01 2.90
CA TYR A 44 -15.58 1.27 3.02
C TYR A 44 -16.26 1.09 1.66
N VAL A 45 -17.22 0.19 1.58
CA VAL A 45 -18.01 -0.06 0.38
C VAL A 45 -19.16 0.93 0.31
N ILE A 46 -19.16 1.77 -0.71
CA ILE A 46 -20.17 2.83 -0.93
C ILE A 46 -21.37 2.22 -1.63
N LYS A 47 -21.13 1.43 -2.67
CA LYS A 47 -22.15 0.82 -3.52
C LYS A 47 -21.67 -0.54 -4.02
N GLY A 48 -22.61 -1.44 -4.30
CA GLY A 48 -22.32 -2.75 -4.84
C GLY A 48 -21.74 -3.73 -3.81
N ARG A 49 -20.96 -4.67 -4.29
CA ARG A 49 -20.35 -5.73 -3.48
C ARG A 49 -18.87 -5.90 -3.82
N LEU A 50 -18.05 -6.04 -2.79
CA LEU A 50 -16.61 -6.30 -2.86
C LEU A 50 -16.31 -7.60 -2.10
N VAL A 51 -15.42 -8.44 -2.62
CA VAL A 51 -14.82 -9.55 -1.86
C VAL A 51 -13.37 -9.23 -1.57
N ILE A 52 -13.00 -9.44 -0.33
CA ILE A 52 -11.60 -9.43 0.12
C ILE A 52 -11.22 -10.90 0.32
N SER A 53 -10.33 -11.39 -0.53
CA SER A 53 -9.80 -12.75 -0.41
C SER A 53 -8.63 -12.74 0.56
N CYS A 54 -8.71 -13.53 1.62
CA CYS A 54 -7.66 -13.75 2.60
C CYS A 54 -7.27 -15.24 2.61
N PRO A 55 -6.05 -15.59 3.07
CA PRO A 55 -5.59 -16.99 3.07
C PRO A 55 -6.50 -17.97 3.83
N GLN A 56 -7.21 -17.48 4.85
CA GLN A 56 -8.07 -18.31 5.70
C GLN A 56 -9.51 -18.35 5.22
N ASN A 57 -10.09 -17.18 4.86
CA ASN A 57 -11.48 -17.06 4.43
C ASN A 57 -11.67 -15.82 3.58
N ASP A 58 -12.50 -15.91 2.57
CA ASP A 58 -12.96 -14.76 1.82
C ASP A 58 -14.02 -13.99 2.61
N VAL A 59 -13.91 -12.67 2.61
CA VAL A 59 -14.84 -11.75 3.28
C VAL A 59 -15.64 -10.99 2.22
N ALA A 60 -16.95 -11.21 2.18
CA ALA A 60 -17.84 -10.49 1.29
C ALA A 60 -18.37 -9.22 1.99
N LEU A 61 -18.14 -8.08 1.39
CA LEU A 61 -18.61 -6.77 1.85
C LEU A 61 -19.71 -6.27 0.92
N ASN A 62 -20.81 -5.84 1.50
CA ASN A 62 -21.92 -5.19 0.80
C ASN A 62 -21.85 -3.68 0.97
N SER A 63 -22.73 -2.96 0.29
CA SER A 63 -22.87 -1.51 0.47
C SER A 63 -23.02 -1.14 1.94
N LYS A 64 -22.29 -0.13 2.39
CA LYS A 64 -22.17 0.39 3.77
C LYS A 64 -21.36 -0.49 4.74
N ASP A 65 -20.79 -1.59 4.26
CA ASP A 65 -19.85 -2.36 5.07
C ASP A 65 -18.48 -1.67 5.11
N ILE A 66 -17.80 -1.85 6.24
CA ILE A 66 -16.44 -1.39 6.48
C ILE A 66 -15.57 -2.57 6.93
N TYR A 67 -14.37 -2.61 6.44
CA TYR A 67 -13.39 -3.64 6.81
C TYR A 67 -12.05 -3.01 7.12
N LEU A 68 -11.30 -3.65 8.00
CA LEU A 68 -9.98 -3.21 8.41
C LEU A 68 -9.00 -4.36 8.19
N LEU A 69 -7.91 -4.04 7.51
CA LEU A 69 -6.73 -4.87 7.34
C LEU A 69 -5.63 -4.29 8.22
N ASN A 70 -5.08 -5.12 9.10
CA ASN A 70 -3.95 -4.75 9.91
C ASN A 70 -2.64 -4.83 9.10
N THR A 71 -1.57 -4.35 9.69
CA THR A 71 -0.22 -4.46 9.14
C THR A 71 0.07 -5.90 8.72
N GLU A 72 0.50 -6.08 7.47
CA GLU A 72 0.92 -7.37 6.92
C GLU A 72 -0.19 -8.42 6.73
N ASP A 73 -1.44 -8.06 6.89
CA ASP A 73 -2.56 -8.94 6.52
C ASP A 73 -2.51 -9.24 5.01
N ILE A 74 -2.40 -10.53 4.66
CA ILE A 74 -2.40 -10.98 3.27
C ILE A 74 -3.82 -10.91 2.70
N HIS A 75 -3.99 -10.18 1.61
CA HIS A 75 -5.29 -9.96 1.00
C HIS A 75 -5.26 -9.71 -0.51
N ALA A 76 -6.42 -9.82 -1.13
CA ALA A 76 -6.68 -9.40 -2.50
C ALA A 76 -8.09 -8.84 -2.62
N TYR A 77 -8.34 -8.00 -3.62
CA TYR A 77 -9.68 -7.47 -3.90
C TYR A 77 -10.24 -8.08 -5.18
N THR A 78 -11.51 -8.45 -5.13
CA THR A 78 -12.29 -8.81 -6.30
C THR A 78 -13.61 -8.05 -6.27
N SER A 79 -13.82 -7.15 -7.23
CA SER A 79 -15.10 -6.51 -7.42
C SER A 79 -16.08 -7.52 -8.01
N ILE A 80 -17.19 -7.79 -7.32
CA ILE A 80 -18.20 -8.77 -7.78
C ILE A 80 -19.29 -8.10 -8.59
N SER A 81 -19.71 -6.89 -8.20
CA SER A 81 -20.72 -6.16 -8.97
C SER A 81 -20.09 -5.15 -9.92
N PRO A 82 -20.62 -5.02 -11.16
CA PRO A 82 -20.12 -4.05 -12.13
C PRO A 82 -20.18 -2.59 -11.64
N ASP A 83 -21.07 -2.33 -10.68
CA ASP A 83 -21.31 -1.00 -10.09
C ASP A 83 -20.64 -0.82 -8.73
N ALA A 84 -19.74 -1.71 -8.34
CA ALA A 84 -19.04 -1.63 -7.06
C ALA A 84 -18.25 -0.32 -6.94
N GLN A 85 -18.46 0.39 -5.84
CA GLN A 85 -17.74 1.60 -5.48
C GLN A 85 -17.25 1.48 -4.05
N PHE A 86 -15.98 1.75 -3.82
CA PHE A 86 -15.40 1.76 -2.49
C PHE A 86 -14.29 2.80 -2.35
N ILE A 87 -14.00 3.18 -1.14
CA ILE A 87 -12.83 3.97 -0.79
C ILE A 87 -11.95 3.17 0.16
N SER A 88 -10.64 3.20 -0.04
CA SER A 88 -9.66 2.69 0.92
C SER A 88 -8.71 3.77 1.37
N VAL A 89 -8.28 3.68 2.63
CA VAL A 89 -7.30 4.57 3.24
C VAL A 89 -6.23 3.74 3.91
N ASN A 90 -5.00 3.92 3.46
CA ASN A 90 -3.82 3.25 4.00
C ASN A 90 -3.05 4.22 4.90
N PHE A 91 -2.79 3.84 6.15
CA PHE A 91 -2.07 4.63 7.15
C PHE A 91 -0.76 3.96 7.53
N LEU A 92 0.29 4.74 7.73
CA LEU A 92 1.49 4.23 8.38
C LEU A 92 1.21 3.84 9.84
N PRO A 93 1.62 2.65 10.28
CA PRO A 93 1.52 2.26 11.70
C PRO A 93 2.22 3.25 12.63
N SER A 94 3.28 3.91 12.18
CA SER A 94 4.01 4.91 12.98
C SER A 94 3.16 6.10 13.42
N ILE A 95 2.15 6.50 12.64
CA ILE A 95 1.20 7.55 13.04
C ILE A 95 0.43 7.10 14.29
N ILE A 96 0.17 5.80 14.41
CA ILE A 96 -0.63 5.23 15.49
C ILE A 96 0.27 4.78 16.65
N GLN A 97 1.48 4.28 16.37
CA GLN A 97 2.46 3.88 17.39
C GLN A 97 2.82 5.00 18.36
N SER A 98 2.84 6.25 17.90
CA SER A 98 3.09 7.41 18.77
C SER A 98 2.03 7.61 19.85
N TYR A 99 0.89 6.96 19.73
CA TYR A 99 -0.23 7.01 20.69
C TYR A 99 -0.39 5.73 21.50
N THR A 100 0.48 4.73 21.32
CA THR A 100 0.46 3.48 22.09
C THR A 100 1.53 3.51 23.18
N GLU A 101 1.22 2.92 24.33
CA GLU A 101 2.14 2.91 25.49
C GLU A 101 3.41 2.09 25.23
N ASN A 102 3.38 1.18 24.27
CA ASN A 102 4.54 0.35 23.92
C ASN A 102 4.85 0.43 22.42
N PRO A 103 5.84 1.25 22.02
CA PRO A 103 6.22 1.42 20.60
C PRO A 103 6.86 0.16 19.98
N SER A 104 7.18 -0.86 20.79
CA SER A 104 7.74 -2.13 20.29
C SER A 104 6.67 -3.14 19.87
N VAL A 105 5.40 -2.88 20.19
CA VAL A 105 4.27 -3.74 19.82
C VAL A 105 3.67 -3.21 18.52
N VAL A 106 3.45 -4.09 17.53
CA VAL A 106 2.71 -3.72 16.32
C VAL A 106 1.25 -3.57 16.71
N PRO A 107 0.65 -2.38 16.48
CA PRO A 107 -0.73 -2.16 16.87
C PRO A 107 -1.67 -2.99 15.98
N THR A 108 -2.54 -3.76 16.60
CA THR A 108 -3.66 -4.45 15.93
C THR A 108 -4.98 -3.83 16.34
N PHE A 109 -5.94 -3.86 15.43
CA PHE A 109 -7.23 -3.20 15.60
C PHE A 109 -8.37 -4.11 15.20
N LYS A 110 -9.51 -3.99 15.91
CA LYS A 110 -10.76 -4.66 15.55
C LYS A 110 -11.93 -3.68 15.61
N LEU A 111 -12.72 -3.64 14.56
CA LEU A 111 -13.89 -2.77 14.44
C LEU A 111 -15.09 -3.32 15.22
N LYS A 112 -15.02 -3.32 16.55
CA LYS A 112 -16.09 -3.83 17.42
C LYS A 112 -17.02 -2.72 17.99
N ASN A 113 -16.52 -1.50 18.07
CA ASN A 113 -17.26 -0.40 18.68
C ASN A 113 -18.11 0.34 17.63
N ASN A 114 -19.44 0.22 17.72
CA ASN A 114 -20.37 0.83 16.76
C ASN A 114 -20.18 2.34 16.60
N LYS A 115 -19.93 3.07 17.70
CA LYS A 115 -19.71 4.52 17.65
C LYS A 115 -18.43 4.88 16.92
N ALA A 116 -17.36 4.11 17.13
CA ALA A 116 -16.10 4.30 16.43
C ALA A 116 -16.28 4.00 14.93
N VAL A 117 -16.91 2.87 14.60
CA VAL A 117 -17.22 2.45 13.23
C VAL A 117 -17.97 3.55 12.47
N GLU A 118 -19.04 4.09 13.04
CA GLU A 118 -19.83 5.15 12.40
C GLU A 118 -19.04 6.45 12.20
N ASN A 119 -18.20 6.84 13.14
CA ASN A 119 -17.35 8.02 12.98
C ASN A 119 -16.27 7.84 11.91
N ILE A 120 -15.70 6.64 11.81
CA ILE A 120 -14.75 6.31 10.74
C ILE A 120 -15.46 6.32 9.38
N LYS A 121 -16.63 5.65 9.25
CA LYS A 121 -17.45 5.67 8.03
C LYS A 121 -17.76 7.09 7.57
N ASN A 122 -18.22 7.96 8.49
CA ASN A 122 -18.51 9.34 8.16
C ASN A 122 -17.28 10.10 7.63
N SER A 123 -16.10 9.83 8.19
CA SER A 123 -14.87 10.43 7.70
C SER A 123 -14.52 9.94 6.28
N LEU A 124 -14.70 8.64 6.01
CA LEU A 124 -14.47 8.05 4.68
C LEU A 124 -15.47 8.56 3.64
N ILE A 125 -16.75 8.75 4.02
CA ILE A 125 -17.77 9.34 3.14
C ILE A 125 -17.39 10.76 2.74
N VAL A 126 -16.92 11.58 3.70
CA VAL A 126 -16.47 12.95 3.40
C VAL A 126 -15.20 12.93 2.54
N LEU A 127 -14.25 12.03 2.80
CA LEU A 127 -13.07 11.86 1.93
C LEU A 127 -13.51 11.47 0.52
N ASN A 128 -14.47 10.55 0.38
CA ASN A 128 -14.97 10.12 -0.92
C ASN A 128 -15.66 11.26 -1.72
N SER A 129 -16.24 12.25 -1.05
CA SER A 129 -16.87 13.40 -1.71
C SER A 129 -15.88 14.42 -2.28
N LEU A 130 -14.59 14.34 -1.93
CA LEU A 130 -13.56 15.22 -2.50
C LEU A 130 -13.20 14.74 -3.91
N ASP A 131 -13.17 15.62 -4.89
CA ASP A 131 -12.81 15.26 -6.26
C ASP A 131 -11.34 14.86 -6.40
N ARG A 132 -10.47 15.54 -5.65
CA ARG A 132 -9.02 15.37 -5.69
C ARG A 132 -8.44 15.41 -4.28
N PHE A 133 -7.27 14.77 -4.11
CA PHE A 133 -6.57 14.71 -2.82
C PHE A 133 -5.27 15.54 -2.76
N ASP A 134 -4.96 16.29 -3.81
CA ASP A 134 -3.72 17.06 -3.96
C ASP A 134 -3.93 18.58 -3.95
N ARG A 135 -5.18 19.07 -3.85
CA ARG A 135 -5.44 20.52 -3.78
C ARG A 135 -5.00 21.06 -2.42
N PRO A 136 -4.15 22.12 -2.38
CA PRO A 136 -3.67 22.68 -1.11
C PRO A 136 -4.79 23.06 -0.13
N VAL A 137 -5.92 23.55 -0.64
CA VAL A 137 -7.08 23.96 0.17
C VAL A 137 -7.75 22.77 0.89
N ASP A 138 -7.67 21.56 0.34
CA ASP A 138 -8.29 20.36 0.92
C ASP A 138 -7.36 19.63 1.90
N ILE A 139 -6.05 19.87 1.85
CA ILE A 139 -5.07 19.17 2.69
C ILE A 139 -5.38 19.28 4.20
N PRO A 140 -5.72 20.45 4.77
CA PRO A 140 -6.09 20.54 6.18
C PRO A 140 -7.32 19.70 6.54
N LYS A 141 -8.32 19.68 5.65
CA LYS A 141 -9.53 18.86 5.82
C LYS A 141 -9.21 17.37 5.77
N ILE A 142 -8.40 16.94 4.81
CA ILE A 142 -7.94 15.56 4.68
C ILE A 142 -7.21 15.14 5.96
N LYS A 143 -6.24 15.92 6.43
CA LYS A 143 -5.51 15.65 7.68
C LYS A 143 -6.43 15.51 8.87
N SER A 144 -7.42 16.39 9.00
CA SER A 144 -8.39 16.32 10.09
C SER A 144 -9.20 15.04 10.07
N LEU A 145 -9.67 14.61 8.90
CA LEU A 145 -10.45 13.37 8.74
C LEU A 145 -9.58 12.12 9.01
N LEU A 146 -8.35 12.10 8.55
CA LEU A 146 -7.41 11.00 8.80
C LEU A 146 -7.06 10.90 10.30
N ASN A 147 -6.77 12.02 10.96
CA ASN A 147 -6.51 12.07 12.40
C ASN A 147 -7.74 11.62 13.20
N LYS A 148 -8.94 11.97 12.75
CA LYS A 148 -10.19 11.48 13.35
C LYS A 148 -10.31 9.96 13.23
N CYS A 149 -10.00 9.37 12.07
CA CYS A 149 -9.96 7.92 11.92
C CYS A 149 -8.94 7.29 12.87
N ALA A 150 -7.71 7.79 12.90
CA ALA A 150 -6.65 7.31 13.80
C ALA A 150 -7.06 7.39 15.29
N TYR A 151 -7.69 8.50 15.72
CA TYR A 151 -8.19 8.65 17.06
C TYR A 151 -9.21 7.56 17.45
N TYR A 152 -10.19 7.28 16.57
CA TYR A 152 -11.18 6.26 16.83
C TYR A 152 -10.61 4.85 16.82
N LEU A 153 -9.63 4.56 15.95
CA LEU A 153 -8.90 3.30 15.95
C LEU A 153 -8.19 3.10 17.28
N VAL A 154 -7.35 4.06 17.69
CA VAL A 154 -6.56 3.94 18.92
C VAL A 154 -7.44 3.84 20.15
N LYS A 155 -8.46 4.69 20.26
CA LYS A 155 -9.26 4.79 21.48
C LYS A 155 -10.25 3.63 21.68
N TYR A 156 -10.78 3.06 20.60
CA TYR A 156 -11.91 2.14 20.69
C TYR A 156 -11.73 0.81 19.99
N CYS A 157 -10.75 0.70 19.10
CA CYS A 157 -10.53 -0.49 18.28
C CYS A 157 -9.18 -1.16 18.55
N TYR A 158 -8.33 -0.52 19.35
CA TYR A 158 -7.00 -1.05 19.68
C TYR A 158 -7.13 -2.32 20.52
N GLU A 159 -6.56 -3.40 20.01
CA GLU A 159 -6.36 -4.65 20.72
C GLU A 159 -4.87 -5.00 20.65
N PRO A 160 -4.08 -4.76 21.71
CA PRO A 160 -2.69 -5.17 21.68
C PRO A 160 -2.64 -6.69 21.58
N ASP A 161 -2.09 -7.21 20.52
CA ASP A 161 -1.76 -8.62 20.44
C ASP A 161 -0.54 -8.87 21.31
N LEU A 162 -0.77 -9.28 22.55
CA LEU A 162 0.26 -9.61 23.52
C LEU A 162 1.12 -10.81 23.09
N ASN A 163 0.65 -11.58 22.10
CA ASN A 163 1.40 -12.67 21.49
C ASN A 163 2.25 -12.18 20.32
N TYR A 164 1.99 -11.00 19.78
CA TYR A 164 2.78 -10.34 18.75
C TYR A 164 3.94 -9.57 19.39
N VAL A 165 4.81 -10.30 20.11
CA VAL A 165 6.09 -9.75 20.53
C VAL A 165 6.98 -9.71 19.29
N LYS A 166 7.55 -8.54 18.98
CA LYS A 166 8.56 -8.32 17.92
C LYS A 166 9.76 -9.31 17.94
N GLY A 167 9.74 -10.31 18.79
CA GLY A 167 10.77 -11.33 18.98
C GLY A 167 10.35 -12.75 18.58
N SER A 168 9.09 -13.02 18.22
CA SER A 168 8.66 -14.34 17.77
C SER A 168 8.66 -14.50 16.25
N GLN A 169 8.91 -13.42 15.51
CA GLN A 169 9.17 -13.52 14.07
C GLN A 169 10.57 -14.13 13.89
N SER A 170 10.68 -15.12 13.01
CA SER A 170 11.96 -15.74 12.72
C SER A 170 12.97 -14.64 12.37
N GLN A 171 14.23 -14.85 12.75
CA GLN A 171 15.34 -13.94 12.39
C GLN A 171 15.34 -13.64 10.88
N GLU A 172 14.86 -14.59 10.09
CA GLU A 172 14.67 -14.51 8.64
C GLU A 172 13.64 -13.45 8.20
N TYR A 173 12.55 -13.31 8.93
CA TYR A 173 11.56 -12.26 8.69
C TYR A 173 12.14 -10.86 8.96
N ASN A 174 12.95 -10.71 10.01
CA ASN A 174 13.64 -9.45 10.28
C ASN A 174 14.61 -9.07 9.16
N PHE A 175 15.33 -10.02 8.57
CA PHE A 175 16.20 -9.77 7.43
C PHE A 175 15.44 -9.31 6.18
N ALA A 176 14.30 -9.92 5.87
CA ALA A 176 13.45 -9.51 4.75
C ALA A 176 12.92 -8.08 4.96
N ASN A 177 12.47 -7.73 6.16
CA ASN A 177 11.96 -6.39 6.49
C ASN A 177 13.05 -5.31 6.46
N LEU A 178 14.25 -5.61 6.97
CA LEU A 178 15.40 -4.71 6.86
C LEU A 178 15.74 -4.42 5.40
N ALA A 179 15.74 -5.47 4.56
CA ALA A 179 15.98 -5.33 3.14
C ALA A 179 14.90 -4.49 2.45
N ILE A 180 13.62 -4.72 2.75
CA ILE A 180 12.50 -3.94 2.23
C ILE A 180 12.63 -2.46 2.60
N SER A 181 12.95 -2.15 3.85
CA SER A 181 13.17 -0.77 4.30
C SER A 181 14.32 -0.10 3.55
N TYR A 182 15.45 -0.80 3.44
CA TYR A 182 16.60 -0.30 2.69
C TYR A 182 16.29 -0.04 1.22
N ILE A 183 15.57 -0.96 0.56
CA ILE A 183 15.16 -0.80 -0.84
C ILE A 183 14.28 0.45 -0.98
N ASN A 184 13.27 0.62 -0.12
CA ASN A 184 12.33 1.74 -0.19
C ASN A 184 13.02 3.11 0.00
N GLU A 185 14.06 3.17 0.78
CA GLU A 185 14.84 4.39 1.00
C GLU A 185 15.84 4.67 -0.15
N ASN A 186 16.36 3.60 -0.79
CA ASN A 186 17.50 3.70 -1.70
C ASN A 186 17.20 3.27 -3.15
N PHE A 187 15.97 2.92 -3.54
CA PHE A 187 15.63 2.32 -4.83
C PHE A 187 16.06 3.15 -6.06
N LYS A 188 16.21 4.46 -5.90
CA LYS A 188 16.66 5.36 -6.97
C LYS A 188 18.11 5.12 -7.35
N GLN A 189 18.91 4.62 -6.41
CA GLN A 189 20.32 4.29 -6.61
C GLN A 189 20.49 2.87 -7.16
N ARG A 190 21.70 2.57 -7.61
CA ARG A 190 22.05 1.20 -7.97
C ARG A 190 22.18 0.35 -6.71
N ILE A 191 21.33 -0.65 -6.57
CA ILE A 191 21.39 -1.64 -5.49
C ILE A 191 21.63 -2.99 -6.13
N SER A 192 22.75 -3.64 -5.82
CA SER A 192 23.03 -5.01 -6.22
C SER A 192 22.57 -6.02 -5.16
N LEU A 193 22.49 -7.28 -5.56
CA LEU A 193 22.23 -8.37 -4.63
C LEU A 193 23.28 -8.44 -3.52
N ASN A 194 24.55 -8.18 -3.86
CA ASN A 194 25.64 -8.17 -2.87
C ASN A 194 25.48 -7.02 -1.87
N ASP A 195 25.11 -5.83 -2.34
CA ASP A 195 24.93 -4.67 -1.45
C ASP A 195 23.86 -4.96 -0.39
N ILE A 196 22.69 -5.43 -0.83
CA ILE A 196 21.56 -5.68 0.08
C ILE A 196 21.82 -6.87 1.02
N SER A 197 22.44 -7.94 0.51
CA SER A 197 22.77 -9.10 1.35
C SER A 197 23.80 -8.75 2.42
N SER A 198 24.82 -7.95 2.07
CA SER A 198 25.81 -7.44 3.03
C SER A 198 25.17 -6.52 4.08
N TYR A 199 24.24 -5.65 3.65
CA TYR A 199 23.52 -4.75 4.56
C TYR A 199 22.73 -5.51 5.64
N VAL A 200 22.08 -6.61 5.27
CA VAL A 200 21.32 -7.44 6.22
C VAL A 200 22.19 -8.50 6.93
N GLY A 201 23.47 -8.59 6.63
CA GLY A 201 24.40 -9.53 7.27
C GLY A 201 24.28 -10.99 6.80
N LEU A 202 23.85 -11.21 5.54
CA LEU A 202 23.66 -12.53 4.94
C LEU A 202 24.52 -12.73 3.71
N THR A 203 24.75 -14.00 3.34
CA THR A 203 25.28 -14.31 2.00
C THR A 203 24.22 -14.07 0.92
N PRO A 204 24.61 -13.73 -0.34
CA PRO A 204 23.63 -13.50 -1.42
C PRO A 204 22.67 -14.67 -1.68
N ALA A 205 23.15 -15.89 -1.56
CA ALA A 205 22.32 -17.09 -1.74
C ALA A 205 21.28 -17.24 -0.61
N HIS A 206 21.71 -17.05 0.63
CA HIS A 206 20.84 -17.14 1.82
C HIS A 206 19.81 -16.00 1.82
N PHE A 207 20.24 -14.77 1.54
CA PHE A 207 19.35 -13.64 1.36
C PHE A 207 18.29 -13.88 0.27
N SER A 208 18.70 -14.33 -0.92
CA SER A 208 17.76 -14.60 -2.02
C SER A 208 16.69 -15.60 -1.65
N LYS A 209 17.06 -16.66 -0.91
CA LYS A 209 16.13 -17.68 -0.41
C LYS A 209 15.15 -17.05 0.59
N ILE A 210 15.66 -16.45 1.66
CA ILE A 210 14.85 -15.82 2.73
C ILE A 210 13.93 -14.73 2.16
N PHE A 211 14.47 -13.85 1.32
CA PHE A 211 13.69 -12.76 0.73
C PHE A 211 12.52 -13.30 -0.09
N ARG A 212 12.78 -14.32 -0.93
CA ARG A 212 11.74 -14.93 -1.76
C ARG A 212 10.71 -15.70 -0.93
N GLU A 213 11.11 -16.40 0.12
CA GLU A 213 10.21 -17.13 1.03
C GLU A 213 9.28 -16.17 1.79
N ASN A 214 9.80 -15.00 2.21
CA ASN A 214 9.03 -14.01 2.95
C ASN A 214 8.23 -13.05 2.07
N THR A 215 8.65 -12.78 0.83
CA THR A 215 7.99 -11.80 -0.06
C THR A 215 7.26 -12.44 -1.24
N GLY A 216 7.48 -13.73 -1.50
CA GLY A 216 6.94 -14.44 -2.66
C GLY A 216 7.62 -14.13 -4.00
N ILE A 217 8.47 -13.08 -4.07
CA ILE A 217 9.16 -12.64 -5.29
C ILE A 217 10.66 -12.47 -5.08
N THR A 218 11.42 -12.40 -6.17
CA THR A 218 12.87 -12.16 -6.08
C THR A 218 13.15 -10.69 -5.73
N PHE A 219 14.30 -10.43 -5.09
CA PHE A 219 14.78 -9.08 -4.82
C PHE A 219 14.78 -8.18 -6.07
N SER A 220 15.24 -8.68 -7.21
CA SER A 220 15.29 -7.90 -8.46
C SER A 220 13.89 -7.51 -8.95
N ASN A 221 12.91 -8.40 -8.82
CA ASN A 221 11.52 -8.11 -9.17
C ASN A 221 10.89 -7.11 -8.20
N TYR A 222 11.18 -7.23 -6.91
CA TYR A 222 10.71 -6.28 -5.90
C TYR A 222 11.26 -4.86 -6.18
N LEU A 223 12.58 -4.74 -6.39
CA LEU A 223 13.22 -3.46 -6.72
C LEU A 223 12.66 -2.86 -8.03
N LYS A 224 12.44 -3.72 -9.07
CA LYS A 224 11.80 -3.29 -10.32
C LYS A 224 10.40 -2.74 -10.08
N GLN A 225 9.61 -3.38 -9.24
CA GLN A 225 8.24 -2.95 -8.91
C GLN A 225 8.24 -1.60 -8.17
N VAL A 226 9.07 -1.43 -7.14
CA VAL A 226 9.20 -0.16 -6.40
C VAL A 226 9.55 1.01 -7.34
N ARG A 227 10.52 0.78 -8.23
CA ARG A 227 10.93 1.76 -9.24
C ARG A 227 9.81 2.09 -10.22
N LEU A 228 9.08 1.07 -10.66
CA LEU A 228 7.98 1.21 -11.61
C LEU A 228 6.86 2.07 -11.01
N GLU A 229 6.42 1.76 -9.81
CA GLU A 229 5.36 2.50 -9.12
C GLU A 229 5.77 3.97 -8.90
N SER A 230 7.00 4.22 -8.47
CA SER A 230 7.52 5.57 -8.27
C SER A 230 7.62 6.35 -9.58
N ALA A 231 8.11 5.73 -10.67
CA ALA A 231 8.23 6.38 -11.98
C ALA A 231 6.85 6.69 -12.59
N VAL A 232 5.91 5.77 -12.49
CA VAL A 232 4.52 5.99 -12.94
C VAL A 232 3.86 7.12 -12.14
N ASN A 233 4.03 7.14 -10.83
CA ASN A 233 3.54 8.25 -10.01
C ASN A 233 4.15 9.58 -10.42
N THR A 234 5.47 9.63 -10.68
CA THR A 234 6.14 10.84 -11.20
C THR A 234 5.48 11.31 -12.51
N LEU A 235 5.20 10.39 -13.46
CA LEU A 235 4.50 10.74 -14.70
C LEU A 235 3.09 11.30 -14.47
N MET A 236 2.37 10.73 -13.49
CA MET A 236 0.98 11.12 -13.19
C MET A 236 0.90 12.44 -12.41
N THR A 237 1.88 12.76 -11.59
CA THR A 237 1.83 13.92 -10.67
C THR A 237 2.66 15.12 -11.13
N THR A 238 3.64 14.91 -12.01
CA THR A 238 4.54 15.96 -12.48
C THR A 238 4.47 16.15 -13.99
N ASN A 239 5.16 17.16 -14.51
CA ASN A 239 5.31 17.39 -15.96
C ASN A 239 6.61 16.81 -16.52
N GLU A 240 7.31 15.97 -15.76
CA GLU A 240 8.55 15.36 -16.18
C GLU A 240 8.39 14.55 -17.49
N SER A 241 9.47 14.50 -18.28
CA SER A 241 9.52 13.64 -19.47
C SER A 241 9.53 12.16 -19.06
N VAL A 242 9.08 11.28 -19.94
CA VAL A 242 9.17 9.82 -19.72
C VAL A 242 10.59 9.38 -19.43
N LYS A 243 11.58 9.96 -20.12
CA LYS A 243 13.00 9.68 -19.91
C LYS A 243 13.45 10.11 -18.50
N SER A 244 13.11 11.33 -18.09
CA SER A 244 13.43 11.86 -16.75
C SER A 244 12.79 11.02 -15.66
N ALA A 245 11.49 10.73 -15.76
CA ALA A 245 10.77 9.88 -14.81
C ALA A 245 11.41 8.49 -14.65
N ALA A 246 11.83 7.87 -15.76
CA ALA A 246 12.52 6.57 -15.71
C ALA A 246 13.85 6.66 -14.94
N LEU A 247 14.73 7.57 -15.37
CA LEU A 247 16.09 7.67 -14.82
C LEU A 247 16.11 8.15 -13.36
N ASN A 248 15.29 9.15 -13.01
CA ASN A 248 15.19 9.68 -11.65
C ASN A 248 14.59 8.69 -10.64
N ASN A 249 13.93 7.64 -11.15
CA ASN A 249 13.38 6.57 -10.33
C ASN A 249 14.16 5.24 -10.44
N GLY A 250 15.42 5.32 -10.90
CA GLY A 250 16.40 4.22 -10.82
C GLY A 250 16.34 3.19 -11.95
N PHE A 251 15.58 3.42 -13.04
CA PHE A 251 15.70 2.60 -14.24
C PHE A 251 17.00 2.90 -14.98
N SER A 252 17.64 1.88 -15.50
CA SER A 252 18.88 2.02 -16.25
C SER A 252 18.69 2.77 -17.58
N ASN A 253 17.50 2.67 -18.16
CA ASN A 253 17.15 3.32 -19.43
C ASN A 253 15.61 3.33 -19.62
N ILE A 254 15.17 4.09 -20.62
CA ILE A 254 13.74 4.23 -20.96
C ILE A 254 13.10 2.92 -21.44
N ASN A 255 13.88 2.05 -22.13
CA ASN A 255 13.34 0.79 -22.64
C ASN A 255 12.97 -0.16 -21.50
N ALA A 256 13.82 -0.26 -20.47
CA ALA A 256 13.53 -1.06 -19.28
C ALA A 256 12.25 -0.58 -18.57
N PHE A 257 12.05 0.74 -18.47
CA PHE A 257 10.84 1.30 -17.91
C PHE A 257 9.60 1.03 -18.79
N THR A 258 9.74 1.19 -20.11
CA THR A 258 8.65 0.93 -21.07
C THR A 258 8.22 -0.54 -21.03
N THR A 259 9.16 -1.46 -20.97
CA THR A 259 8.87 -2.90 -20.83
C THR A 259 8.13 -3.18 -19.50
N ALA A 260 8.64 -2.62 -18.41
CA ALA A 260 7.99 -2.80 -17.10
C ALA A 260 6.55 -2.24 -17.08
N CYS A 261 6.29 -1.08 -17.70
CA CYS A 261 4.93 -0.53 -17.82
C CYS A 261 3.99 -1.44 -18.64
N LYS A 262 4.48 -1.97 -19.78
CA LYS A 262 3.67 -2.89 -20.60
C LYS A 262 3.34 -4.19 -19.87
N GLU A 263 4.34 -4.76 -19.16
CA GLU A 263 4.14 -5.97 -18.36
C GLU A 263 3.14 -5.78 -17.22
N ALA A 264 3.19 -4.64 -16.52
CA ALA A 264 2.36 -4.41 -15.34
C ALA A 264 0.98 -3.82 -15.65
N TYR A 265 0.90 -2.89 -16.62
CA TYR A 265 -0.30 -2.09 -16.89
C TYR A 265 -0.90 -2.31 -18.29
N GLY A 266 -0.24 -3.11 -19.15
CA GLY A 266 -0.66 -3.27 -20.57
C GLY A 266 -0.52 -1.99 -21.41
N LYS A 267 0.10 -0.93 -20.87
CA LYS A 267 0.22 0.39 -21.48
C LYS A 267 1.67 0.87 -21.49
N THR A 268 2.00 1.71 -22.46
CA THR A 268 3.30 2.40 -22.49
C THR A 268 3.31 3.59 -21.51
N PRO A 269 4.50 4.07 -21.08
CA PRO A 269 4.61 5.27 -20.24
C PRO A 269 3.98 6.52 -20.89
N HIS A 270 4.02 6.64 -22.23
CA HIS A 270 3.37 7.73 -22.94
C HIS A 270 1.85 7.66 -22.84
N GLU A 271 1.24 6.49 -23.03
CA GLU A 271 -0.19 6.27 -22.86
C GLU A 271 -0.65 6.54 -21.42
N ILE A 272 0.15 6.11 -20.43
CA ILE A 272 -0.12 6.41 -19.02
C ILE A 272 -0.08 7.92 -18.78
N LYS A 273 0.93 8.61 -19.29
CA LYS A 273 1.06 10.06 -19.16
C LYS A 273 -0.07 10.82 -19.86
N SER A 274 -0.48 10.38 -21.04
CA SER A 274 -1.57 11.00 -21.80
C SER A 274 -2.92 10.86 -21.11
N ALA A 275 -3.16 9.80 -20.37
CA ALA A 275 -4.36 9.62 -19.57
C ALA A 275 -4.50 10.64 -18.41
N LYS A 276 -3.45 11.40 -18.08
CA LYS A 276 -3.47 12.51 -17.11
C LYS A 276 -4.20 13.76 -17.62
N ILE A 277 -4.41 13.92 -18.93
CA ILE A 277 -4.81 15.17 -19.59
C ILE A 277 -6.34 15.27 -19.77
N ILE A 278 -7.13 14.65 -18.87
CA ILE A 278 -8.60 14.88 -18.84
C ILE A 278 -9.00 15.33 -17.44
#